data_aa6409c93aa0a5394603ec82c91f81b5
#
_entry.id   aa6409c93aa0a5394603ec82c91f81b5
#
_cell.length_a   1.000
_cell.length_b   1.000
_cell.length_c   1.000
_cell.angle_alpha   90.00
_cell.angle_beta   90.00
_cell.angle_gamma   90.00
#
_symmetry.space_group_name_H-M   'P 1'
#
loop_
_entity.id
_entity.type
_entity.pdbx_description
1 polymer ?
#
loop_
_entity_poly.entity_id
_entity_poly.type
_entity_poly.pdbx_seq_one_letter_code
_entity_poly.pdbx_strand_id
1 'polypeptide(L)'
;MRRTVLVLGFLVAGRCLAADGPPAPPELATELSPECLIRMSRCQLLALYRSGTPTASPPVGFAKGYAVFEPGRRLTVARTYSTRLLWQGKEFNCQGDMMINHVFGVLKAVKAQVFPGESWYDGRPTLVFDYQCTSKLFPNVRDECREVSPGVYLGLTYQRKSSGCPPELAVFFVLDARCR
;
A
#
# COMPACT_ATOMS: atom_id res chain seq x y z
N MET A 1 88.37 -1.21 25.56
CA MET A 1 87.31 -2.09 26.07
C MET A 1 85.98 -1.50 25.63
N ARG A 2 85.37 -2.07 24.58
CA ARG A 2 84.03 -1.66 24.07
C ARG A 2 83.01 -2.69 24.46
N ARG A 3 82.01 -2.30 25.21
CA ARG A 3 80.87 -3.14 25.59
C ARG A 3 79.77 -3.00 24.56
N THR A 4 79.48 -4.07 23.81
CA THR A 4 78.34 -4.16 22.89
C THR A 4 77.07 -4.51 23.69
N VAL A 5 76.07 -3.64 23.58
CA VAL A 5 74.73 -3.92 24.15
C VAL A 5 73.84 -4.42 23.00
N LEU A 6 73.38 -5.65 23.19
CA LEU A 6 72.44 -6.31 22.28
C LEU A 6 71.00 -5.91 22.67
N VAL A 7 70.30 -5.20 21.82
CA VAL A 7 68.90 -4.84 21.99
C VAL A 7 68.05 -5.88 21.25
N LEU A 8 67.33 -6.71 22.03
CA LEU A 8 66.38 -7.67 21.49
C LEU A 8 65.04 -6.98 21.21
N GLY A 9 64.74 -6.78 19.93
CA GLY A 9 63.45 -6.23 19.53
C GLY A 9 62.38 -7.33 19.50
N PHE A 10 61.34 -7.18 20.33
CA PHE A 10 60.13 -8.00 20.23
C PHE A 10 59.18 -7.40 19.16
N LEU A 11 59.03 -8.12 18.05
CA LEU A 11 57.97 -7.88 17.07
C LEU A 11 56.66 -8.46 17.65
N VAL A 12 55.76 -7.58 18.09
CA VAL A 12 54.39 -7.96 18.37
C VAL A 12 53.60 -7.85 17.05
N ALA A 13 53.34 -8.99 16.44
CA ALA A 13 52.45 -9.08 15.29
C ALA A 13 50.99 -8.94 15.78
N GLY A 14 50.42 -7.74 15.66
CA GLY A 14 48.99 -7.49 15.87
C GLY A 14 48.18 -8.15 14.75
N ARG A 15 47.48 -9.24 15.07
CA ARG A 15 46.45 -9.79 14.19
C ARG A 15 45.23 -8.87 14.27
N CYS A 16 45.01 -8.06 13.22
CA CYS A 16 43.67 -7.51 12.95
C CYS A 16 42.73 -8.65 12.60
N LEU A 17 41.82 -8.99 13.52
CA LEU A 17 40.64 -9.78 13.21
C LEU A 17 39.67 -8.88 12.46
N ALA A 18 39.66 -8.96 11.14
CA ALA A 18 38.58 -8.43 10.31
C ALA A 18 37.34 -9.29 10.57
N ALA A 19 36.37 -8.73 11.28
CA ALA A 19 35.04 -9.30 11.39
C ALA A 19 34.18 -8.71 10.24
N ASP A 20 34.47 -9.13 9.01
CA ASP A 20 33.61 -8.86 7.85
C ASP A 20 32.69 -10.07 7.63
N GLY A 21 31.70 -10.20 8.50
CA GLY A 21 30.49 -10.92 8.15
C GLY A 21 29.62 -10.02 7.26
N PRO A 22 28.92 -10.57 6.24
CA PRO A 22 27.96 -9.79 5.49
C PRO A 22 26.95 -9.16 6.44
N PRO A 23 26.53 -7.89 6.20
CA PRO A 23 25.52 -7.25 7.04
C PRO A 23 24.29 -8.15 7.11
N ALA A 24 23.75 -8.33 8.33
CA ALA A 24 22.54 -9.10 8.54
C ALA A 24 21.45 -8.57 7.57
N PRO A 25 20.68 -9.46 6.93
CA PRO A 25 19.58 -9.02 6.08
C PRO A 25 18.68 -8.09 6.91
N PRO A 26 18.14 -7.02 6.29
CA PRO A 26 17.31 -6.07 7.02
C PRO A 26 16.18 -6.84 7.72
N GLU A 27 16.06 -6.57 9.01
CA GLU A 27 15.01 -7.10 9.88
C GLU A 27 13.68 -7.05 9.13
N LEU A 28 12.99 -8.20 8.99
CA LEU A 28 11.73 -8.30 8.24
C LEU A 28 10.80 -7.18 8.73
N ALA A 29 10.56 -6.20 7.87
CA ALA A 29 9.51 -5.22 8.11
C ALA A 29 8.23 -6.01 8.39
N THR A 30 7.67 -5.87 9.59
CA THR A 30 6.47 -6.58 10.03
C THR A 30 5.42 -6.46 8.94
N GLU A 31 5.03 -7.57 8.31
CA GLU A 31 4.05 -7.55 7.24
C GLU A 31 2.76 -6.88 7.75
N LEU A 32 2.40 -5.78 7.09
CA LEU A 32 1.18 -5.07 7.44
C LEU A 32 -0.03 -5.91 7.03
N SER A 33 -0.90 -6.18 8.00
CA SER A 33 -2.18 -6.83 7.73
C SER A 33 -3.29 -5.79 7.51
N PRO A 34 -4.36 -6.14 6.79
CA PRO A 34 -5.55 -5.27 6.68
C PRO A 34 -6.08 -4.81 8.02
N GLU A 35 -6.07 -5.67 9.03
CA GLU A 35 -6.52 -5.37 10.39
C GLU A 35 -5.69 -4.26 11.05
N CYS A 36 -4.39 -4.20 10.78
CA CYS A 36 -3.52 -3.10 11.24
C CYS A 36 -3.93 -1.79 10.57
N LEU A 37 -4.14 -1.80 9.25
CA LEU A 37 -4.49 -0.60 8.49
C LEU A 37 -5.85 -0.02 8.90
N ILE A 38 -6.85 -0.87 9.12
CA ILE A 38 -8.20 -0.46 9.54
C ILE A 38 -8.20 0.31 10.87
N ARG A 39 -7.21 0.05 11.73
CA ARG A 39 -7.07 0.70 13.05
C ARG A 39 -6.29 2.01 13.02
N MET A 40 -5.62 2.32 11.91
CA MET A 40 -4.82 3.52 11.77
C MET A 40 -5.67 4.79 11.70
N SER A 41 -5.10 5.88 12.19
CA SER A 41 -5.67 7.21 12.01
C SER A 41 -5.52 7.69 10.55
N ARG A 42 -6.28 8.72 10.18
CA ARG A 42 -6.16 9.36 8.86
C ARG A 42 -4.72 9.78 8.53
N CYS A 43 -4.02 10.40 9.49
CA CYS A 43 -2.64 10.85 9.30
C CYS A 43 -1.68 9.67 9.06
N GLN A 44 -1.84 8.57 9.80
CA GLN A 44 -1.04 7.36 9.62
C GLN A 44 -1.30 6.71 8.26
N LEU A 45 -2.56 6.58 7.83
CA LEU A 45 -2.91 6.05 6.51
C LEU A 45 -2.35 6.91 5.38
N LEU A 46 -2.42 8.24 5.47
CA LEU A 46 -1.86 9.13 4.45
C LEU A 46 -0.32 9.06 4.40
N ALA A 47 0.35 8.97 5.56
CA ALA A 47 1.79 8.78 5.63
C ALA A 47 2.20 7.43 5.01
N LEU A 48 1.48 6.36 5.33
CA LEU A 48 1.69 5.02 4.78
C LEU A 48 1.44 4.99 3.26
N TYR A 49 0.35 5.61 2.78
CA TYR A 49 0.08 5.73 1.34
C TYR A 49 1.22 6.45 0.61
N ARG A 50 1.75 7.53 1.19
CA ARG A 50 2.87 8.29 0.63
C ARG A 50 4.15 7.45 0.52
N SER A 51 4.43 6.57 1.48
CA SER A 51 5.59 5.66 1.45
C SER A 51 5.36 4.40 0.61
N GLY A 52 4.11 4.12 0.23
CA GLY A 52 3.76 2.95 -0.56
C GLY A 52 4.40 2.93 -1.94
N THR A 53 4.62 1.74 -2.46
CA THR A 53 5.20 1.50 -3.78
C THR A 53 4.13 1.67 -4.86
N PRO A 54 4.34 2.51 -5.88
CA PRO A 54 3.46 2.55 -7.02
C PRO A 54 3.58 1.24 -7.79
N THR A 55 2.45 0.56 -7.99
CA THR A 55 2.38 -0.69 -8.73
C THR A 55 2.03 -0.37 -10.18
N ALA A 56 2.85 -0.83 -11.11
CA ALA A 56 2.60 -0.66 -12.54
C ALA A 56 1.47 -1.59 -13.03
N SER A 57 1.25 -2.70 -12.34
CA SER A 57 0.24 -3.69 -12.66
C SER A 57 -0.61 -4.02 -11.43
N PRO A 58 -1.93 -4.10 -11.57
CA PRO A 58 -2.82 -4.52 -10.50
C PRO A 58 -2.60 -6.00 -10.15
N PRO A 59 -3.08 -6.44 -8.97
CA PRO A 59 -3.19 -7.86 -8.69
C PRO A 59 -4.11 -8.53 -9.73
N VAL A 60 -3.87 -9.79 -10.03
CA VAL A 60 -4.75 -10.58 -10.93
C VAL A 60 -5.82 -11.28 -10.10
N GLY A 61 -7.07 -11.25 -10.58
CA GLY A 61 -8.19 -11.90 -9.92
C GLY A 61 -8.77 -11.09 -8.77
N PHE A 62 -9.33 -11.77 -7.78
CA PHE A 62 -10.06 -11.11 -6.69
C PHE A 62 -9.13 -10.66 -5.56
N ALA A 63 -9.25 -9.40 -5.18
CA ALA A 63 -8.64 -8.82 -3.98
C ALA A 63 -9.74 -8.45 -2.99
N LYS A 64 -9.64 -9.01 -1.77
CA LYS A 64 -10.59 -8.78 -0.68
C LYS A 64 -10.53 -7.34 -0.21
N GLY A 65 -11.68 -6.69 -0.10
CA GLY A 65 -11.79 -5.27 0.19
C GLY A 65 -12.26 -4.94 1.62
N TYR A 66 -11.76 -3.81 2.13
CA TYR A 66 -12.18 -3.21 3.40
C TYR A 66 -12.30 -1.69 3.19
N ALA A 67 -13.52 -1.16 3.26
CA ALA A 67 -13.76 0.27 3.19
C ALA A 67 -13.59 0.89 4.58
N VAL A 68 -12.70 1.89 4.70
CA VAL A 68 -12.34 2.51 5.99
C VAL A 68 -12.90 3.92 6.04
N PHE A 69 -14.08 4.05 6.66
CA PHE A 69 -14.74 5.33 6.89
C PHE A 69 -14.25 5.97 8.18
N GLU A 70 -14.01 7.29 8.18
CA GLU A 70 -13.59 8.05 9.36
C GLU A 70 -12.44 7.39 10.15
N PRO A 71 -11.24 7.22 9.53
CA PRO A 71 -10.11 6.54 10.15
C PRO A 71 -9.75 7.12 11.53
N GLY A 72 -9.46 6.25 12.49
CA GLY A 72 -9.10 6.64 13.86
C GLY A 72 -10.28 6.96 14.78
N ARG A 73 -11.52 6.84 14.32
CA ARG A 73 -12.71 6.98 15.18
C ARG A 73 -13.03 5.66 15.90
N ARG A 74 -13.71 5.77 17.04
CA ARG A 74 -14.07 4.62 17.90
C ARG A 74 -14.82 3.51 17.17
N LEU A 75 -15.66 3.85 16.19
CA LEU A 75 -16.48 2.90 15.45
C LEU A 75 -15.92 2.51 14.08
N THR A 76 -14.73 2.97 13.69
CA THR A 76 -14.14 2.70 12.38
C THR A 76 -14.07 1.21 12.08
N VAL A 77 -13.57 0.41 13.03
CA VAL A 77 -13.43 -1.05 12.87
C VAL A 77 -14.78 -1.72 12.65
N ALA A 78 -15.76 -1.42 13.51
CA ALA A 78 -17.10 -2.00 13.39
C ALA A 78 -17.78 -1.62 12.06
N ARG A 79 -17.69 -0.35 11.65
CA ARG A 79 -18.20 0.13 10.35
C ARG A 79 -17.53 -0.58 9.18
N THR A 80 -16.20 -0.71 9.20
CA THR A 80 -15.46 -1.39 8.13
C THR A 80 -15.94 -2.84 7.98
N TYR A 81 -16.13 -3.57 9.07
CA TYR A 81 -16.59 -4.95 8.96
C TYR A 81 -18.09 -5.04 8.57
N SER A 82 -18.94 -4.13 9.01
CA SER A 82 -20.36 -4.12 8.58
C SER A 82 -20.53 -3.76 7.10
N THR A 83 -19.70 -2.84 6.58
CA THR A 83 -19.74 -2.47 5.15
C THR A 83 -19.28 -3.58 4.21
N ARG A 84 -18.60 -4.61 4.72
CA ARG A 84 -18.27 -5.79 3.92
C ARG A 84 -19.49 -6.62 3.49
N LEU A 85 -20.64 -6.42 4.10
CA LEU A 85 -21.91 -6.97 3.60
C LEU A 85 -22.33 -6.30 2.27
N LEU A 86 -21.95 -5.03 2.09
CA LEU A 86 -22.28 -4.24 0.90
C LEU A 86 -21.18 -4.29 -0.17
N TRP A 87 -19.90 -4.33 0.23
CA TRP A 87 -18.75 -4.34 -0.68
C TRP A 87 -17.67 -5.31 -0.18
N GLN A 88 -17.35 -6.32 -0.99
CA GLN A 88 -16.43 -7.40 -0.64
C GLN A 88 -15.02 -7.19 -1.19
N GLY A 89 -14.87 -6.37 -2.24
CA GLY A 89 -13.58 -6.13 -2.86
C GLY A 89 -13.67 -5.86 -4.35
N LYS A 90 -12.54 -6.04 -5.02
CA LYS A 90 -12.38 -5.78 -6.45
C LYS A 90 -11.81 -7.02 -7.14
N GLU A 91 -12.32 -7.34 -8.32
CA GLU A 91 -11.78 -8.38 -9.19
C GLU A 91 -11.18 -7.73 -10.44
N PHE A 92 -9.92 -8.05 -10.70
CA PHE A 92 -9.15 -7.54 -11.84
C PHE A 92 -9.12 -8.57 -12.95
N ASN A 93 -9.23 -8.11 -14.19
CA ASN A 93 -9.08 -8.99 -15.35
C ASN A 93 -7.61 -9.40 -15.59
N CYS A 94 -7.39 -10.38 -16.44
CA CYS A 94 -6.06 -10.90 -16.74
C CYS A 94 -5.14 -9.88 -17.44
N GLN A 95 -5.70 -8.91 -18.15
CA GLN A 95 -4.95 -7.84 -18.83
C GLN A 95 -4.53 -6.73 -17.87
N GLY A 96 -5.22 -6.62 -16.72
CA GLY A 96 -4.92 -5.60 -15.72
C GLY A 96 -5.42 -4.19 -16.06
N ASP A 97 -6.22 -4.03 -17.10
CA ASP A 97 -6.76 -2.76 -17.59
C ASP A 97 -8.19 -2.46 -17.12
N MET A 98 -8.87 -3.45 -16.52
CA MET A 98 -10.23 -3.36 -16.04
C MET A 98 -10.38 -4.06 -14.68
N MET A 99 -11.26 -3.49 -13.84
CA MET A 99 -11.72 -4.16 -12.64
C MET A 99 -13.24 -4.06 -12.48
N ILE A 100 -13.82 -4.95 -11.67
CA ILE A 100 -15.21 -4.92 -11.27
C ILE A 100 -15.34 -5.09 -9.76
N ASN A 101 -16.24 -4.33 -9.13
CA ASN A 101 -16.51 -4.46 -7.72
C ASN A 101 -17.43 -5.64 -7.42
N HIS A 102 -17.16 -6.35 -6.33
CA HIS A 102 -18.04 -7.34 -5.75
C HIS A 102 -18.90 -6.66 -4.66
N VAL A 103 -20.21 -6.68 -4.86
CA VAL A 103 -21.18 -6.04 -3.97
C VAL A 103 -22.28 -7.01 -3.57
N PHE A 104 -22.85 -6.83 -2.39
CA PHE A 104 -23.93 -7.69 -1.87
C PHE A 104 -23.63 -9.20 -1.92
N GLY A 105 -22.38 -9.56 -1.62
CA GLY A 105 -21.90 -10.94 -1.53
C GLY A 105 -21.52 -11.60 -2.85
N VAL A 106 -22.38 -11.57 -3.86
CA VAL A 106 -22.19 -12.32 -5.11
C VAL A 106 -22.32 -11.47 -6.38
N LEU A 107 -22.84 -10.25 -6.28
CA LEU A 107 -23.09 -9.42 -7.44
C LEU A 107 -21.80 -8.73 -7.89
N LYS A 108 -21.41 -8.97 -9.13
CA LYS A 108 -20.35 -8.24 -9.81
C LYS A 108 -20.94 -7.03 -10.51
N ALA A 109 -20.66 -5.84 -10.01
CA ALA A 109 -21.19 -4.58 -10.54
C ALA A 109 -20.15 -3.46 -10.44
N VAL A 110 -20.40 -2.35 -11.13
CA VAL A 110 -19.57 -1.15 -11.06
C VAL A 110 -18.13 -1.39 -11.54
N LYS A 111 -17.96 -1.36 -12.87
CA LYS A 111 -16.66 -1.48 -13.53
C LYS A 111 -15.88 -0.17 -13.48
N ALA A 112 -14.54 -0.27 -13.48
CA ALA A 112 -13.62 0.85 -13.69
C ALA A 112 -12.48 0.46 -14.62
N GLN A 113 -11.97 1.43 -15.36
CA GLN A 113 -10.69 1.32 -16.06
C GLN A 113 -9.56 1.35 -15.05
N VAL A 114 -8.49 0.59 -15.31
CA VAL A 114 -7.30 0.51 -14.46
C VAL A 114 -6.09 0.91 -15.28
N PHE A 115 -5.33 1.89 -14.77
CA PHE A 115 -4.12 2.37 -15.45
C PHE A 115 -3.16 3.05 -14.47
N PRO A 116 -1.85 3.09 -14.78
CA PRO A 116 -0.90 3.92 -14.04
C PRO A 116 -1.19 5.40 -14.24
N GLY A 117 -1.10 6.20 -13.19
CA GLY A 117 -1.33 7.64 -13.26
C GLY A 117 -0.71 8.39 -12.10
N GLU A 118 -0.99 9.68 -12.00
CA GLU A 118 -0.57 10.51 -10.87
C GLU A 118 -1.66 10.58 -9.80
N SER A 119 -1.22 10.49 -8.55
CA SER A 119 -2.11 10.60 -7.39
C SER A 119 -2.57 12.04 -7.19
N TRP A 120 -3.86 12.24 -6.97
CA TRP A 120 -4.42 13.53 -6.57
C TRP A 120 -4.00 13.96 -5.17
N TYR A 121 -3.46 13.03 -4.37
CA TYR A 121 -2.98 13.35 -3.04
C TYR A 121 -1.61 14.04 -3.04
N ASP A 122 -0.66 13.53 -3.83
CA ASP A 122 0.75 13.96 -3.73
C ASP A 122 1.48 14.08 -5.08
N GLY A 123 0.78 13.93 -6.22
CA GLY A 123 1.35 14.03 -7.57
C GLY A 123 2.27 12.88 -7.96
N ARG A 124 2.50 11.91 -7.07
CA ARG A 124 3.41 10.79 -7.34
C ARG A 124 2.69 9.64 -8.06
N PRO A 125 3.44 8.75 -8.74
CA PRO A 125 2.84 7.60 -9.43
C PRO A 125 1.95 6.76 -8.52
N THR A 126 0.82 6.30 -9.06
CA THR A 126 -0.16 5.43 -8.39
C THR A 126 -0.90 4.59 -9.42
N LEU A 127 -1.56 3.53 -8.99
CA LEU A 127 -2.53 2.79 -9.80
C LEU A 127 -3.90 3.45 -9.64
N VAL A 128 -4.51 3.80 -10.77
CA VAL A 128 -5.80 4.52 -10.84
C VAL A 128 -6.90 3.58 -11.25
N PHE A 129 -8.07 3.68 -10.59
CA PHE A 129 -9.32 3.03 -11.02
C PHE A 129 -10.32 4.14 -11.34
N ASP A 130 -10.60 4.35 -12.63
CA ASP A 130 -11.47 5.42 -13.08
C ASP A 130 -12.84 4.89 -13.52
N TYR A 131 -13.89 5.41 -12.90
CA TYR A 131 -15.25 5.00 -13.16
C TYR A 131 -15.98 5.89 -14.18
N GLN A 132 -15.36 6.98 -14.62
CA GLN A 132 -16.02 8.03 -15.40
C GLN A 132 -16.68 7.50 -16.68
N CYS A 133 -15.98 6.66 -17.44
CA CYS A 133 -16.48 6.12 -18.71
C CYS A 133 -17.14 4.76 -18.58
N THR A 134 -17.07 4.12 -17.42
CA THR A 134 -17.47 2.72 -17.25
C THR A 134 -18.67 2.53 -16.32
N SER A 135 -18.99 3.52 -15.49
CA SER A 135 -20.08 3.44 -14.53
C SER A 135 -21.06 4.60 -14.66
N LYS A 136 -22.35 4.26 -14.91
CA LYS A 136 -23.44 5.24 -14.88
C LYS A 136 -23.81 5.66 -13.45
N LEU A 137 -23.53 4.82 -12.44
CA LEU A 137 -23.87 5.07 -11.05
C LEU A 137 -22.82 5.94 -10.32
N PHE A 138 -21.55 5.79 -10.72
CA PHE A 138 -20.42 6.45 -10.02
C PHE A 138 -19.46 7.16 -11.00
N PRO A 139 -19.96 7.96 -11.98
CA PRO A 139 -19.09 8.58 -12.98
C PRO A 139 -18.10 9.59 -12.37
N ASN A 140 -18.42 10.11 -11.18
CA ASN A 140 -17.59 11.08 -10.47
C ASN A 140 -16.59 10.47 -9.50
N VAL A 141 -16.51 9.13 -9.43
CA VAL A 141 -15.57 8.45 -8.53
C VAL A 141 -14.27 8.14 -9.25
N ARG A 142 -13.18 8.30 -8.53
CA ARG A 142 -11.84 7.84 -8.89
C ARG A 142 -11.18 7.25 -7.65
N ASP A 143 -10.69 6.04 -7.79
CA ASP A 143 -9.86 5.39 -6.77
C ASP A 143 -8.38 5.45 -7.19
N GLU A 144 -7.52 5.47 -6.21
CA GLU A 144 -6.07 5.38 -6.37
C GLU A 144 -5.52 4.38 -5.36
N CYS A 145 -4.51 3.58 -5.70
CA CYS A 145 -3.89 2.72 -4.71
C CYS A 145 -2.39 2.52 -4.92
N ARG A 146 -1.70 2.21 -3.81
CA ARG A 146 -0.30 1.79 -3.76
C ARG A 146 -0.17 0.53 -2.91
N GLU A 147 0.80 -0.29 -3.24
CA GLU A 147 1.17 -1.43 -2.41
C GLU A 147 1.94 -0.94 -1.18
N VAL A 148 1.49 -1.32 0.01
CA VAL A 148 2.07 -0.89 1.30
C VAL A 148 2.70 -2.04 2.07
N SER A 149 2.42 -3.26 1.66
CA SER A 149 3.05 -4.51 2.09
C SER A 149 2.80 -5.54 1.00
N PRO A 150 3.61 -6.60 0.84
CA PRO A 150 3.43 -7.60 -0.20
C PRO A 150 1.99 -8.10 -0.30
N GLY A 151 1.33 -7.84 -1.44
CA GLY A 151 -0.07 -8.20 -1.70
C GLY A 151 -1.12 -7.41 -0.92
N VAL A 152 -0.73 -6.36 -0.16
CA VAL A 152 -1.65 -5.46 0.56
C VAL A 152 -1.56 -4.07 -0.02
N TYR A 153 -2.69 -3.54 -0.48
CA TYR A 153 -2.79 -2.24 -1.12
C TYR A 153 -3.63 -1.30 -0.26
N LEU A 154 -3.14 -0.08 -0.08
CA LEU A 154 -3.91 1.01 0.53
C LEU A 154 -4.39 1.93 -0.57
N GLY A 155 -5.69 2.21 -0.56
CA GLY A 155 -6.34 3.04 -1.56
C GLY A 155 -7.04 4.26 -0.98
N LEU A 156 -7.18 5.26 -1.85
CA LEU A 156 -7.88 6.53 -1.64
C LEU A 156 -9.01 6.64 -2.65
N THR A 157 -10.25 6.78 -2.19
CA THR A 157 -11.41 7.04 -3.03
C THR A 157 -11.70 8.52 -3.07
N TYR A 158 -11.65 9.10 -4.25
CA TYR A 158 -11.99 10.50 -4.49
C TYR A 158 -13.33 10.63 -5.20
N GLN A 159 -14.03 11.70 -4.83
CA GLN A 159 -15.20 12.17 -5.54
C GLN A 159 -14.87 13.47 -6.28
N ARG A 160 -15.06 13.46 -7.60
CA ARG A 160 -14.99 14.67 -8.41
C ARG A 160 -16.13 15.60 -8.02
N LYS A 161 -15.80 16.87 -7.84
CA LYS A 161 -16.77 17.94 -7.58
C LYS A 161 -17.12 18.68 -8.88
N SER A 162 -17.99 19.64 -8.79
CA SER A 162 -18.29 20.56 -9.89
C SER A 162 -17.03 21.23 -10.45
N SER A 163 -17.09 21.68 -11.69
CA SER A 163 -15.98 22.36 -12.36
C SER A 163 -15.37 23.46 -11.48
N GLY A 164 -14.04 23.46 -11.33
CA GLY A 164 -13.29 24.43 -10.52
C GLY A 164 -13.12 24.07 -9.05
N CYS A 165 -13.77 23.03 -8.53
CA CYS A 165 -13.55 22.56 -7.16
C CYS A 165 -12.54 21.41 -7.13
N PRO A 166 -11.63 21.37 -6.15
CA PRO A 166 -10.73 20.23 -5.98
C PRO A 166 -11.53 18.96 -5.63
N PRO A 167 -11.04 17.77 -6.04
CA PRO A 167 -11.67 16.52 -5.68
C PRO A 167 -11.61 16.29 -4.16
N GLU A 168 -12.63 15.63 -3.63
CA GLU A 168 -12.72 15.32 -2.21
C GLU A 168 -12.30 13.88 -1.93
N LEU A 169 -11.38 13.68 -0.99
CA LEU A 169 -11.06 12.36 -0.45
C LEU A 169 -12.19 11.89 0.47
N ALA A 170 -13.00 10.97 -0.04
CA ALA A 170 -14.21 10.48 0.62
C ALA A 170 -13.97 9.27 1.52
N VAL A 171 -13.20 8.27 1.05
CA VAL A 171 -13.02 6.99 1.74
C VAL A 171 -11.59 6.48 1.55
N PHE A 172 -11.05 5.80 2.57
CA PHE A 172 -9.89 4.94 2.41
C PHE A 172 -10.37 3.51 2.18
N PHE A 173 -9.60 2.73 1.44
CA PHE A 173 -9.85 1.30 1.33
C PHE A 173 -8.56 0.50 1.39
N VAL A 174 -8.68 -0.75 1.81
CA VAL A 174 -7.59 -1.72 1.79
C VAL A 174 -7.99 -2.86 0.89
N LEU A 175 -7.07 -3.31 0.02
CA LEU A 175 -7.23 -4.53 -0.75
C LEU A 175 -6.19 -5.55 -0.27
N ASP A 176 -6.65 -6.77 -0.01
CA ASP A 176 -5.82 -7.92 0.30
C ASP A 176 -5.88 -8.91 -0.87
N ALA A 177 -4.81 -9.00 -1.63
CA ALA A 177 -4.67 -9.90 -2.78
C ALA A 177 -3.92 -11.21 -2.42
N ARG A 178 -3.53 -11.41 -1.15
CA ARG A 178 -2.83 -12.61 -0.68
C ARG A 178 -3.76 -13.81 -0.54
N CYS A 179 -5.04 -13.56 -0.24
CA CYS A 179 -6.05 -14.60 -0.14
C CYS A 179 -6.56 -14.95 -1.55
N ARG A 180 -6.05 -15.98 -2.13
CA ARG A 180 -6.60 -16.65 -3.33
C ARG A 180 -7.48 -17.83 -2.93
#